data_79cfd81c605afa58f499fa53c4c9d44d
#
_entry.id   79cfd81c605afa58f499fa53c4c9d44d
#
_cell.length_a   1.000
_cell.length_b   1.000
_cell.length_c   1.000
_cell.angle_alpha   90.00
_cell.angle_beta   90.00
_cell.angle_gamma   90.00
#
_symmetry.space_group_name_H-M   'P 1'
#
loop_
_entity.id
_entity.type
_entity.pdbx_description
1 polymer ?
#
loop_
_entity_poly.entity_id
_entity_poly.type
_entity_poly.pdbx_seq_one_letter_code
_entity_poly.pdbx_strand_id
1 'polypeptide(L)'
;MLAQFTPSALADLANCVLRIPLALQQPSSVAMTLPSLTSFMPHFGAPALLLLQLLAALPATAVETDATPLRFSVMESWSMPLVRLQRGQPIDGIVYDITRSLARQVGRKALYHPYPRGRIEQAMNAGEIDVRCYISPAWLSHDFPGYRWSVALLVQRDILVAREGFAPIPEALPAQRIGTVLGYSYPRLQALFDIGRLRRDDARTQDLVLEKLRAGRYRYAVSHQLSLHWSNRQAPGQPPLQEAAQLEETAVSCLVRDSAEVPVEAILKTFEEMKRSGEIEEILQRYR
;
A
#
# COMPACT_ATOMS: atom_id res chain seq x y z
N MET A 1 19.37 -53.11 17.51
CA MET A 1 18.16 -53.11 18.36
C MET A 1 17.13 -52.25 17.65
N LEU A 2 16.27 -52.90 16.86
CA LEU A 2 15.20 -52.31 16.08
C LEU A 2 13.97 -52.24 16.97
N ALA A 3 13.42 -51.03 17.19
CA ALA A 3 12.11 -50.83 17.80
C ALA A 3 11.10 -50.43 16.71
N GLN A 4 10.19 -51.33 16.47
CA GLN A 4 9.04 -51.18 15.56
C GLN A 4 8.00 -50.29 16.24
N PHE A 5 7.49 -49.27 15.53
CA PHE A 5 6.26 -48.58 15.87
C PHE A 5 5.14 -49.00 14.94
N THR A 6 4.10 -49.54 15.52
CA THR A 6 2.84 -49.95 14.89
C THR A 6 1.95 -48.72 14.59
N PRO A 7 1.16 -48.75 13.48
CA PRO A 7 0.19 -47.73 13.14
C PRO A 7 -1.19 -48.11 13.69
N SER A 8 -1.72 -47.30 14.62
CA SER A 8 -3.12 -47.40 15.01
C SER A 8 -3.55 -46.06 15.62
N ALA A 9 -4.25 -45.22 14.83
CA ALA A 9 -5.23 -44.20 15.25
C ALA A 9 -5.70 -43.37 14.04
N LEU A 10 -6.40 -44.02 13.12
CA LEU A 10 -7.23 -43.39 12.09
C LEU A 10 -8.63 -44.01 12.24
N ALA A 11 -9.49 -43.40 13.05
CA ALA A 11 -10.94 -43.52 13.00
C ALA A 11 -11.48 -42.76 14.23
N ASP A 12 -12.03 -41.57 13.98
CA ASP A 12 -13.17 -41.01 14.70
C ASP A 12 -13.14 -39.47 14.57
N LEU A 13 -13.71 -38.99 13.49
CA LEU A 13 -14.24 -37.61 13.37
C LEU A 13 -15.12 -37.54 12.11
N ALA A 14 -16.13 -38.35 12.05
CA ALA A 14 -17.25 -38.17 11.15
C ALA A 14 -18.52 -38.27 12.01
N ASN A 15 -19.10 -37.14 12.39
CA ASN A 15 -20.51 -36.93 12.68
C ASN A 15 -20.68 -35.77 13.66
N CYS A 16 -20.78 -34.56 13.14
CA CYS A 16 -21.50 -33.49 13.81
C CYS A 16 -22.26 -32.69 12.75
N VAL A 17 -23.38 -33.27 12.28
CA VAL A 17 -24.37 -32.58 11.46
C VAL A 17 -25.27 -31.80 12.40
N LEU A 18 -25.06 -30.49 12.49
CA LEU A 18 -26.01 -29.60 13.18
C LEU A 18 -27.25 -29.40 12.29
N ARG A 19 -28.35 -29.95 12.73
CA ARG A 19 -29.72 -29.72 12.21
C ARG A 19 -30.15 -28.31 12.62
N ILE A 20 -30.48 -27.47 11.65
CA ILE A 20 -31.19 -26.20 11.82
C ILE A 20 -32.69 -26.51 11.53
N PRO A 21 -33.64 -26.20 12.41
CA PRO A 21 -35.05 -26.34 12.10
C PRO A 21 -35.55 -25.16 11.26
N LEU A 22 -36.13 -25.46 10.09
CA LEU A 22 -36.95 -24.53 9.32
C LEU A 22 -38.27 -24.30 10.09
N ALA A 23 -38.51 -23.09 10.56
CA ALA A 23 -39.83 -22.63 10.97
C ALA A 23 -40.43 -21.82 9.82
N LEU A 24 -41.38 -22.42 9.14
CA LEU A 24 -42.30 -21.80 8.21
C LEU A 24 -43.24 -20.88 8.98
N GLN A 25 -43.24 -19.59 8.70
CA GLN A 25 -44.25 -18.66 9.12
C GLN A 25 -44.86 -17.97 7.91
N GLN A 26 -46.07 -18.34 7.56
CA GLN A 26 -46.92 -17.73 6.54
C GLN A 26 -47.45 -16.37 7.03
N PRO A 27 -47.57 -15.34 6.20
CA PRO A 27 -48.31 -14.13 6.54
C PRO A 27 -49.80 -14.32 6.22
N SER A 28 -50.58 -14.02 7.20
CA SER A 28 -52.04 -13.96 7.16
C SER A 28 -52.53 -12.84 6.25
N SER A 29 -53.37 -13.19 5.28
CA SER A 29 -54.13 -12.27 4.44
C SER A 29 -55.27 -11.64 5.24
N VAL A 30 -55.24 -10.34 5.44
CA VAL A 30 -56.39 -9.56 5.89
C VAL A 30 -57.02 -8.89 4.67
N ALA A 31 -58.17 -9.41 4.29
CA ALA A 31 -59.04 -8.79 3.28
C ALA A 31 -59.77 -7.59 3.91
N MET A 32 -59.56 -6.43 3.37
CA MET A 32 -60.31 -5.21 3.71
C MET A 32 -61.18 -4.83 2.54
N THR A 33 -62.48 -4.99 2.77
CA THR A 33 -63.60 -4.67 1.86
C THR A 33 -63.69 -3.16 1.61
N LEU A 34 -63.80 -2.77 0.35
CA LEU A 34 -64.12 -1.43 -0.11
C LEU A 34 -65.66 -1.21 -0.12
N PRO A 35 -66.18 -0.05 0.29
CA PRO A 35 -67.52 0.35 -0.06
C PRO A 35 -67.48 1.17 -1.37
N SER A 36 -68.42 0.78 -2.26
CA SER A 36 -68.72 1.46 -3.50
C SER A 36 -69.46 2.79 -3.23
N LEU A 37 -68.99 3.86 -3.85
CA LEU A 37 -69.76 5.08 -4.05
C LEU A 37 -69.73 5.45 -5.52
N THR A 38 -70.83 5.19 -6.18
CA THR A 38 -71.21 5.74 -7.48
C THR A 38 -71.62 7.20 -7.31
N SER A 39 -71.06 8.14 -8.04
CA SER A 39 -71.86 9.25 -8.56
C SER A 39 -71.10 10.17 -9.54
N PHE A 40 -71.66 10.32 -10.71
CA PHE A 40 -71.76 11.46 -11.62
C PHE A 40 -70.51 12.00 -12.34
N MET A 41 -70.48 11.77 -13.65
CA MET A 41 -69.85 12.59 -14.69
C MET A 41 -70.42 14.01 -14.73
N PRO A 42 -69.67 15.00 -15.22
CA PRO A 42 -69.82 15.34 -16.66
C PRO A 42 -68.49 15.52 -17.39
N HIS A 43 -68.61 15.22 -18.71
CA HIS A 43 -67.64 15.43 -19.77
C HIS A 43 -67.30 16.92 -19.93
N PHE A 44 -66.01 17.26 -20.02
CA PHE A 44 -65.52 18.30 -20.95
C PHE A 44 -64.05 18.01 -21.29
N GLY A 45 -63.80 18.00 -22.57
CA GLY A 45 -62.51 17.60 -23.16
C GLY A 45 -61.39 18.58 -23.00
N ALA A 46 -60.20 18.02 -23.05
CA ALA A 46 -59.03 18.67 -23.66
C ALA A 46 -57.89 17.63 -23.82
N PRO A 47 -57.55 17.22 -25.05
CA PRO A 47 -56.36 16.45 -25.32
C PRO A 47 -55.23 17.42 -25.71
N ALA A 48 -54.70 18.19 -24.76
CA ALA A 48 -53.62 19.13 -25.05
C ALA A 48 -52.49 19.18 -24.02
N LEU A 49 -52.52 18.35 -22.98
CA LEU A 49 -51.47 18.36 -21.92
C LEU A 49 -50.58 17.11 -21.89
N LEU A 50 -50.73 16.17 -22.81
CA LEU A 50 -49.98 14.90 -22.79
C LEU A 50 -48.73 14.89 -23.70
N LEU A 51 -48.46 16.00 -24.43
CA LEU A 51 -47.30 16.08 -25.34
C LEU A 51 -46.05 16.80 -24.74
N LEU A 52 -46.15 17.34 -23.55
CA LEU A 52 -45.04 18.11 -22.94
C LEU A 52 -44.21 17.33 -21.89
N GLN A 53 -44.56 16.10 -21.60
CA GLN A 53 -43.80 15.28 -20.60
C GLN A 53 -42.88 14.21 -21.21
N LEU A 54 -42.78 14.12 -22.55
CA LEU A 54 -41.93 13.11 -23.21
C LEU A 54 -40.53 13.62 -23.58
N LEU A 55 -40.17 14.87 -23.22
CA LEU A 55 -38.86 15.46 -23.56
C LEU A 55 -37.85 15.50 -22.40
N ALA A 56 -38.14 14.91 -21.24
CA ALA A 56 -37.26 15.05 -20.06
C ALA A 56 -36.54 13.78 -19.61
N ALA A 57 -36.46 12.74 -20.44
CA ALA A 57 -35.71 11.52 -20.11
C ALA A 57 -34.68 11.21 -21.20
N LEU A 58 -33.80 12.18 -21.51
CA LEU A 58 -32.53 11.82 -22.10
C LEU A 58 -31.69 11.22 -20.97
N PRO A 59 -31.31 9.91 -21.03
CA PRO A 59 -30.32 9.41 -20.12
C PRO A 59 -29.06 10.25 -20.39
N ALA A 60 -28.59 10.99 -19.38
CA ALA A 60 -27.25 11.52 -19.38
C ALA A 60 -26.32 10.29 -19.40
N THR A 61 -25.99 9.81 -20.59
CA THR A 61 -24.85 8.92 -20.77
C THR A 61 -23.67 9.75 -20.31
N ALA A 62 -23.26 9.56 -19.05
CA ALA A 62 -21.94 9.93 -18.59
C ALA A 62 -21.00 9.23 -19.58
N VAL A 63 -20.42 10.00 -20.49
CA VAL A 63 -19.27 9.57 -21.28
C VAL A 63 -18.20 9.35 -20.23
N GLU A 64 -18.08 8.10 -19.78
CA GLU A 64 -16.92 7.65 -19.03
C GLU A 64 -15.76 7.80 -20.01
N THR A 65 -15.15 8.99 -20.01
CA THR A 65 -13.89 9.20 -20.72
C THR A 65 -12.95 8.16 -20.15
N ASP A 66 -12.66 7.13 -20.93
CA ASP A 66 -11.72 6.08 -20.59
C ASP A 66 -10.31 6.71 -20.59
N ALA A 67 -10.12 7.57 -19.60
CA ALA A 67 -8.89 8.32 -19.41
C ALA A 67 -7.77 7.32 -19.17
N THR A 68 -6.70 7.40 -19.97
CA THR A 68 -5.51 6.52 -19.88
C THR A 68 -5.09 6.31 -18.42
N PRO A 69 -4.98 5.07 -17.94
CA PRO A 69 -4.56 4.79 -16.57
C PRO A 69 -3.19 5.40 -16.25
N LEU A 70 -2.97 5.79 -14.99
CA LEU A 70 -1.64 6.18 -14.51
C LEU A 70 -0.85 4.95 -14.11
N ARG A 71 0.36 4.81 -14.64
CA ARG A 71 1.28 3.71 -14.39
C ARG A 71 2.18 4.05 -13.21
N PHE A 72 1.97 3.34 -12.10
CA PHE A 72 2.75 3.47 -10.88
C PHE A 72 3.77 2.34 -10.77
N SER A 73 5.00 2.69 -10.41
CA SER A 73 6.01 1.69 -10.05
C SER A 73 5.88 1.28 -8.58
N VAL A 74 6.06 0.00 -8.31
CA VAL A 74 6.15 -0.59 -6.97
C VAL A 74 7.42 -1.42 -6.90
N MET A 75 8.21 -1.31 -5.84
CA MET A 75 9.40 -2.15 -5.68
C MET A 75 9.03 -3.50 -5.05
N GLU A 76 9.49 -4.60 -5.65
CA GLU A 76 9.30 -5.96 -5.13
C GLU A 76 9.96 -6.19 -3.76
N SER A 77 10.96 -5.38 -3.41
CA SER A 77 11.64 -5.43 -2.11
C SER A 77 10.89 -4.73 -0.98
N TRP A 78 9.81 -3.99 -1.30
CA TRP A 78 9.00 -3.37 -0.28
C TRP A 78 8.17 -4.41 0.49
N SER A 79 7.98 -4.12 1.76
CA SER A 79 7.11 -4.85 2.67
C SER A 79 6.26 -3.87 3.48
N MET A 80 5.36 -4.38 4.28
CA MET A 80 4.57 -3.51 5.16
C MET A 80 5.48 -2.73 6.13
N PRO A 81 5.13 -1.50 6.44
CA PRO A 81 3.89 -0.80 6.12
C PRO A 81 3.90 -0.08 4.76
N LEU A 82 4.96 -0.17 3.96
CA LEU A 82 5.02 0.56 2.68
C LEU A 82 4.06 -0.01 1.64
N VAL A 83 4.16 -1.32 1.39
CA VAL A 83 3.31 -2.03 0.43
C VAL A 83 3.16 -3.49 0.84
N ARG A 84 1.96 -4.03 0.74
CA ARG A 84 1.67 -5.46 0.71
C ARG A 84 1.43 -5.91 -0.72
N LEU A 85 2.28 -6.80 -1.21
CA LEU A 85 2.09 -7.43 -2.52
C LEU A 85 1.36 -8.77 -2.37
N GLN A 86 0.34 -8.99 -3.19
CA GLN A 86 -0.33 -10.27 -3.36
C GLN A 86 -0.41 -10.62 -4.84
N ARG A 87 0.17 -11.76 -5.22
CA ARG A 87 0.28 -12.17 -6.63
C ARG A 87 0.88 -11.10 -7.54
N GLY A 88 1.89 -10.38 -7.03
CA GLY A 88 2.55 -9.29 -7.75
C GLY A 88 1.77 -7.97 -7.82
N GLN A 89 0.60 -7.85 -7.18
CA GLN A 89 -0.17 -6.61 -7.16
C GLN A 89 -0.20 -6.01 -5.74
N PRO A 90 -0.07 -4.69 -5.59
CA PRO A 90 -0.22 -4.03 -4.31
C PRO A 90 -1.70 -4.05 -3.91
N ILE A 91 -1.95 -4.41 -2.65
CA ILE A 91 -3.31 -4.49 -2.10
C ILE A 91 -3.49 -3.65 -0.84
N ASP A 92 -2.38 -3.18 -0.25
CA ASP A 92 -2.39 -2.47 1.03
C ASP A 92 -1.04 -1.76 1.24
N GLY A 93 -0.99 -0.78 2.13
CA GLY A 93 0.22 -0.09 2.55
C GLY A 93 0.22 1.41 2.23
N ILE A 94 1.15 2.12 2.86
CA ILE A 94 1.26 3.59 2.79
C ILE A 94 1.35 4.08 1.34
N VAL A 95 2.24 3.49 0.54
CA VAL A 95 2.47 3.91 -0.85
C VAL A 95 1.26 3.57 -1.73
N TYR A 96 0.65 2.40 -1.49
CA TYR A 96 -0.58 2.02 -2.18
C TYR A 96 -1.72 3.00 -1.90
N ASP A 97 -1.95 3.35 -0.64
CA ASP A 97 -3.03 4.25 -0.25
C ASP A 97 -2.83 5.66 -0.81
N ILE A 98 -1.59 6.20 -0.75
CA ILE A 98 -1.25 7.51 -1.31
C ILE A 98 -1.51 7.52 -2.82
N THR A 99 -0.98 6.54 -3.55
CA THR A 99 -1.07 6.51 -5.02
C THR A 99 -2.48 6.21 -5.52
N ARG A 100 -3.23 5.36 -4.80
CA ARG A 100 -4.64 5.10 -5.08
C ARG A 100 -5.50 6.34 -4.86
N SER A 101 -5.26 7.09 -3.79
CA SER A 101 -5.98 8.34 -3.51
C SER A 101 -5.65 9.40 -4.55
N LEU A 102 -4.37 9.58 -4.90
CA LEU A 102 -3.95 10.45 -6.00
C LEU A 102 -4.71 10.11 -7.29
N ALA A 103 -4.64 8.85 -7.74
CA ALA A 103 -5.26 8.44 -9.01
C ALA A 103 -6.77 8.75 -9.04
N ARG A 104 -7.47 8.49 -7.94
CA ARG A 104 -8.89 8.82 -7.79
C ARG A 104 -9.15 10.33 -7.88
N GLN A 105 -8.34 11.15 -7.21
CA GLN A 105 -8.52 12.61 -7.20
C GLN A 105 -8.23 13.26 -8.57
N VAL A 106 -7.31 12.70 -9.35
CA VAL A 106 -7.06 13.17 -10.73
C VAL A 106 -7.94 12.48 -11.78
N GLY A 107 -8.95 11.69 -11.37
CA GLY A 107 -9.90 11.05 -12.27
C GLY A 107 -9.30 9.97 -13.16
N ARG A 108 -8.26 9.26 -12.70
CA ARG A 108 -7.55 8.21 -13.44
C ARG A 108 -7.61 6.86 -12.72
N LYS A 109 -7.57 5.77 -13.48
CA LYS A 109 -7.35 4.44 -12.92
C LYS A 109 -5.87 4.26 -12.57
N ALA A 110 -5.57 3.62 -11.44
CA ALA A 110 -4.20 3.27 -11.09
C ALA A 110 -3.84 1.90 -11.69
N LEU A 111 -2.71 1.84 -12.38
CA LEU A 111 -2.11 0.61 -12.88
C LEU A 111 -0.73 0.42 -12.22
N TYR A 112 -0.53 -0.69 -11.53
CA TYR A 112 0.69 -0.92 -10.77
C TYR A 112 1.60 -1.92 -11.48
N HIS A 113 2.87 -1.54 -11.59
CA HIS A 113 3.92 -2.38 -12.17
C HIS A 113 5.00 -2.65 -11.12
N PRO A 114 5.09 -3.88 -10.60
CA PRO A 114 6.18 -4.30 -9.73
C PRO A 114 7.49 -4.38 -10.49
N TYR A 115 8.55 -3.82 -9.92
CA TYR A 115 9.90 -3.88 -10.48
C TYR A 115 10.91 -4.33 -9.43
N PRO A 116 11.86 -5.20 -9.80
CA PRO A 116 13.11 -5.32 -9.05
C PRO A 116 13.83 -3.97 -9.04
N ARG A 117 14.48 -3.62 -7.92
CA ARG A 117 15.16 -2.30 -7.80
C ARG A 117 16.07 -1.97 -8.99
N GLY A 118 16.88 -2.94 -9.45
CA GLY A 118 17.82 -2.73 -10.54
C GLY A 118 17.21 -2.49 -11.93
N ARG A 119 15.87 -2.67 -12.07
CA ARG A 119 15.16 -2.48 -13.34
C ARG A 119 14.36 -1.18 -13.40
N ILE A 120 14.17 -0.51 -12.27
CA ILE A 120 13.24 0.61 -12.18
C ILE A 120 13.74 1.84 -12.94
N GLU A 121 15.05 2.12 -12.94
CA GLU A 121 15.64 3.23 -13.68
C GLU A 121 15.55 3.03 -15.18
N GLN A 122 15.76 1.80 -15.65
CA GLN A 122 15.56 1.43 -17.06
C GLN A 122 14.10 1.64 -17.48
N ALA A 123 13.15 1.23 -16.67
CA ALA A 123 11.72 1.41 -16.93
C ALA A 123 11.31 2.90 -16.94
N MET A 124 11.90 3.72 -16.06
CA MET A 124 11.72 5.17 -16.08
C MET A 124 12.25 5.80 -17.39
N ASN A 125 13.47 5.45 -17.79
CA ASN A 125 14.07 5.95 -19.02
C ASN A 125 13.30 5.51 -20.29
N ALA A 126 12.64 4.34 -20.23
CA ALA A 126 11.78 3.84 -21.30
C ALA A 126 10.35 4.48 -21.27
N GLY A 127 10.06 5.35 -20.29
CA GLY A 127 8.74 5.97 -20.15
C GLY A 127 7.61 4.99 -19.77
N GLU A 128 7.96 3.86 -19.17
CA GLU A 128 7.01 2.84 -18.72
C GLU A 128 6.31 3.21 -17.41
N ILE A 129 6.86 4.18 -16.66
CA ILE A 129 6.38 4.64 -15.35
C ILE A 129 5.93 6.09 -15.46
N ASP A 130 4.68 6.37 -15.08
CA ASP A 130 4.18 7.75 -15.02
C ASP A 130 4.44 8.39 -13.67
N VAL A 131 4.32 7.62 -12.58
CA VAL A 131 4.52 8.11 -11.22
C VAL A 131 5.33 7.10 -10.42
N ARG A 132 6.46 7.55 -9.86
CA ARG A 132 7.29 6.79 -8.92
C ARG A 132 7.29 7.49 -7.58
N CYS A 133 6.62 6.91 -6.59
CA CYS A 133 6.58 7.44 -5.23
C CYS A 133 7.58 6.77 -4.29
N TYR A 134 7.74 7.36 -3.10
CA TYR A 134 8.67 6.92 -2.06
C TYR A 134 10.11 6.92 -2.56
N ILE A 135 10.55 8.06 -3.03
CA ILE A 135 11.88 8.31 -3.61
C ILE A 135 12.44 9.64 -3.08
N SER A 136 13.76 9.71 -2.97
CA SER A 136 14.50 10.93 -2.62
C SER A 136 15.62 11.18 -3.62
N PRO A 137 15.94 12.44 -3.93
CA PRO A 137 17.13 12.78 -4.71
C PRO A 137 18.42 12.16 -4.15
N ALA A 138 18.55 12.07 -2.82
CA ALA A 138 19.71 11.49 -2.15
C ALA A 138 19.96 10.01 -2.46
N TRP A 139 18.97 9.30 -3.01
CA TRP A 139 19.08 7.87 -3.34
C TRP A 139 19.31 7.58 -4.82
N LEU A 140 19.37 8.63 -5.63
CA LEU A 140 19.57 8.53 -7.08
C LEU A 140 21.05 8.75 -7.42
N SER A 141 21.53 8.00 -8.41
CA SER A 141 22.87 8.17 -8.96
C SER A 141 22.98 9.31 -9.97
N HIS A 142 21.83 9.74 -10.52
CA HIS A 142 21.70 10.80 -11.51
C HIS A 142 20.28 11.36 -11.52
N ASP A 143 20.10 12.51 -12.13
CA ASP A 143 18.79 13.13 -12.32
C ASP A 143 17.99 12.44 -13.42
N PHE A 144 16.67 12.59 -13.34
CA PHE A 144 15.71 12.13 -14.36
C PHE A 144 15.07 13.35 -15.04
N PRO A 145 15.69 13.94 -16.09
CA PRO A 145 15.24 15.19 -16.69
C PRO A 145 13.82 15.12 -17.30
N GLY A 146 13.35 13.91 -17.62
CA GLY A 146 11.97 13.68 -18.08
C GLY A 146 10.94 13.51 -16.97
N TYR A 147 11.29 13.85 -15.72
CA TYR A 147 10.41 13.74 -14.55
C TYR A 147 10.46 15.00 -13.70
N ARG A 148 9.34 15.31 -13.08
CA ARG A 148 9.19 16.43 -12.13
C ARG A 148 8.96 15.92 -10.72
N TRP A 149 9.58 16.54 -9.74
CA TRP A 149 9.41 16.24 -8.32
C TRP A 149 8.10 16.80 -7.77
N SER A 150 7.40 16.00 -6.96
CA SER A 150 6.35 16.50 -6.08
C SER A 150 6.94 17.21 -4.86
N VAL A 151 6.09 17.86 -4.06
CA VAL A 151 6.45 18.22 -2.68
C VAL A 151 6.84 16.98 -1.88
N ALA A 152 7.65 17.16 -0.84
CA ALA A 152 7.97 16.09 0.10
C ALA A 152 6.70 15.63 0.82
N LEU A 153 6.36 14.35 0.72
CA LEU A 153 5.15 13.79 1.31
C LEU A 153 5.35 13.41 2.78
N LEU A 154 6.47 12.79 3.09
CA LEU A 154 6.83 12.35 4.44
C LEU A 154 8.34 12.37 4.65
N VAL A 155 8.78 12.14 5.88
CA VAL A 155 10.19 11.95 6.24
C VAL A 155 10.42 10.49 6.60
N GLN A 156 11.33 9.82 5.89
CA GLN A 156 11.85 8.52 6.28
C GLN A 156 12.97 8.70 7.31
N ARG A 157 12.89 7.95 8.40
CA ARG A 157 13.97 7.87 9.39
C ARG A 157 14.64 6.52 9.27
N ASP A 158 15.89 6.51 8.82
CA ASP A 158 16.73 5.33 8.81
C ASP A 158 17.42 5.16 10.16
N ILE A 159 17.40 3.95 10.68
CA ILE A 159 17.81 3.61 12.02
C ILE A 159 18.64 2.32 12.03
N LEU A 160 19.54 2.21 13.00
CA LEU A 160 20.05 0.92 13.45
C LEU A 160 19.04 0.28 14.40
N VAL A 161 18.76 -0.98 14.17
CA VAL A 161 17.86 -1.80 15.00
C VAL A 161 18.66 -2.91 15.66
N ALA A 162 18.35 -3.18 16.92
CA ALA A 162 18.93 -4.26 17.71
C ALA A 162 17.83 -5.04 18.44
N ARG A 163 18.17 -6.23 18.94
CA ARG A 163 17.30 -6.97 19.87
C ARG A 163 17.31 -6.35 21.26
N GLU A 164 18.45 -5.83 21.68
CA GLU A 164 18.68 -5.25 22.99
C GLU A 164 19.74 -4.14 22.92
N GLY A 165 19.56 -3.12 23.75
CA GLY A 165 20.57 -2.10 24.03
C GLY A 165 20.66 -1.00 22.96
N PHE A 166 21.43 0.01 23.29
CA PHE A 166 21.78 1.10 22.39
C PHE A 166 23.05 0.76 21.62
N ALA A 167 23.12 1.17 20.36
CA ALA A 167 24.37 1.18 19.62
C ALA A 167 25.16 2.44 19.96
N PRO A 168 26.48 2.37 20.03
CA PRO A 168 27.29 3.57 19.86
C PRO A 168 27.01 4.16 18.48
N ILE A 169 27.46 5.40 18.24
CA ILE A 169 27.44 5.98 16.90
C ILE A 169 28.01 4.99 15.89
N PRO A 170 27.52 4.95 14.64
CA PRO A 170 27.91 3.94 13.66
C PRO A 170 29.43 3.79 13.49
N GLU A 171 30.16 4.88 13.58
CA GLU A 171 31.63 4.94 13.46
C GLU A 171 32.37 4.21 14.57
N ALA A 172 31.74 4.03 15.73
CA ALA A 172 32.31 3.31 16.86
C ALA A 172 31.93 1.81 16.88
N LEU A 173 31.13 1.34 15.92
CA LEU A 173 30.78 -0.08 15.83
C LEU A 173 32.04 -0.93 15.54
N PRO A 174 32.23 -2.06 16.26
CA PRO A 174 33.30 -3.01 15.93
C PRO A 174 33.05 -3.66 14.57
N ALA A 175 34.09 -4.28 14.01
CA ALA A 175 33.98 -5.02 12.76
C ALA A 175 32.94 -6.16 12.90
N GLN A 176 31.90 -6.14 12.08
CA GLN A 176 30.81 -7.11 12.16
C GLN A 176 29.96 -7.17 10.87
N ARG A 177 29.09 -8.19 10.81
CA ARG A 177 28.00 -8.23 9.85
C ARG A 177 26.84 -7.37 10.33
N ILE A 178 26.15 -6.73 9.39
CA ILE A 178 24.95 -5.92 9.65
C ILE A 178 23.86 -6.30 8.64
N GLY A 179 22.64 -6.48 9.13
CA GLY A 179 21.48 -6.79 8.28
C GLY A 179 21.11 -5.60 7.38
N THR A 180 20.97 -5.86 6.09
CA THR A 180 20.67 -4.85 5.06
C THR A 180 19.69 -5.41 4.02
N VAL A 181 19.03 -4.54 3.28
CA VAL A 181 18.20 -4.93 2.13
C VAL A 181 19.05 -4.93 0.86
N LEU A 182 18.95 -5.98 0.08
CA LEU A 182 19.67 -6.12 -1.18
C LEU A 182 19.39 -4.95 -2.13
N GLY A 183 20.46 -4.35 -2.65
CA GLY A 183 20.39 -3.23 -3.58
C GLY A 183 20.00 -1.88 -2.97
N TYR A 184 19.78 -1.78 -1.66
CA TYR A 184 19.57 -0.47 -1.02
C TYR A 184 20.89 0.25 -0.80
N SER A 185 20.85 1.58 -0.94
CA SER A 185 21.95 2.48 -0.59
C SER A 185 21.82 2.91 0.88
N TYR A 186 22.96 3.02 1.55
CA TYR A 186 23.03 3.47 2.94
C TYR A 186 24.19 4.49 3.06
N PRO A 187 23.98 5.74 2.60
CA PRO A 187 25.06 6.74 2.50
C PRO A 187 25.82 6.93 3.83
N ARG A 188 25.09 6.96 4.95
CA ARG A 188 25.66 7.13 6.29
C ARG A 188 26.60 5.99 6.72
N LEU A 189 26.48 4.80 6.14
CA LEU A 189 27.28 3.63 6.46
C LEU A 189 28.27 3.27 5.35
N GLN A 190 28.24 3.96 4.21
CA GLN A 190 28.99 3.59 3.02
C GLN A 190 30.51 3.50 3.30
N ALA A 191 31.07 4.52 3.95
CA ALA A 191 32.49 4.52 4.31
C ALA A 191 32.91 3.32 5.17
N LEU A 192 32.00 2.84 6.06
CA LEU A 192 32.28 1.67 6.91
C LEU A 192 32.19 0.35 6.11
N PHE A 193 31.37 0.30 5.09
CA PHE A 193 31.33 -0.82 4.13
C PHE A 193 32.60 -0.84 3.27
N ASP A 194 33.01 0.30 2.74
CA ASP A 194 34.17 0.44 1.84
C ASP A 194 35.48 -0.02 2.50
N ILE A 195 35.67 0.32 3.77
CA ILE A 195 36.86 -0.11 4.55
C ILE A 195 36.69 -1.52 5.15
N GLY A 196 35.55 -2.20 4.89
CA GLY A 196 35.27 -3.55 5.36
C GLY A 196 35.01 -3.70 6.87
N ARG A 197 34.88 -2.57 7.60
CA ARG A 197 34.52 -2.59 9.04
C ARG A 197 33.13 -3.17 9.24
N LEU A 198 32.18 -2.76 8.43
CA LEU A 198 30.86 -3.38 8.36
C LEU A 198 30.76 -4.24 7.10
N ARG A 199 30.15 -5.41 7.23
CA ARG A 199 29.89 -6.31 6.10
C ARG A 199 28.38 -6.49 5.97
N ARG A 200 27.87 -6.27 4.78
CA ARG A 200 26.44 -6.45 4.51
C ARG A 200 26.04 -7.92 4.62
N ASP A 201 24.91 -8.18 5.27
CA ASP A 201 24.19 -9.44 5.22
C ASP A 201 22.81 -9.16 4.63
N ASP A 202 22.76 -9.18 3.31
CA ASP A 202 21.59 -8.76 2.55
C ASP A 202 20.44 -9.76 2.65
N ALA A 203 19.23 -9.24 2.74
CA ALA A 203 17.99 -9.96 2.55
C ALA A 203 17.16 -9.28 1.44
N ARG A 204 16.21 -10.01 0.87
CA ARG A 204 15.41 -9.51 -0.26
C ARG A 204 14.42 -8.41 0.14
N THR A 205 13.90 -8.46 1.36
CA THR A 205 12.92 -7.52 1.88
C THR A 205 13.29 -7.03 3.27
N GLN A 206 12.72 -5.90 3.69
CA GLN A 206 12.93 -5.36 5.02
C GLN A 206 12.41 -6.28 6.13
N ASP A 207 11.30 -6.99 5.90
CA ASP A 207 10.77 -7.97 6.88
C ASP A 207 11.78 -9.08 7.14
N LEU A 208 12.36 -9.66 6.08
CA LEU A 208 13.39 -10.69 6.21
C LEU A 208 14.64 -10.20 6.94
N VAL A 209 15.00 -8.93 6.79
CA VAL A 209 16.09 -8.31 7.57
C VAL A 209 15.75 -8.34 9.06
N LEU A 210 14.56 -7.89 9.45
CA LEU A 210 14.14 -7.85 10.84
C LEU A 210 13.92 -9.26 11.43
N GLU A 211 13.41 -10.20 10.67
CA GLU A 211 13.29 -11.62 11.06
C GLU A 211 14.66 -12.27 11.33
N LYS A 212 15.64 -12.04 10.46
CA LYS A 212 17.02 -12.52 10.65
C LYS A 212 17.65 -11.89 11.89
N LEU A 213 17.36 -10.60 12.20
CA LEU A 213 17.80 -9.95 13.43
C LEU A 213 17.18 -10.61 14.67
N ARG A 214 15.86 -10.89 14.66
CA ARG A 214 15.18 -11.61 15.75
C ARG A 214 15.79 -13.00 15.96
N ALA A 215 16.13 -13.69 14.87
CA ALA A 215 16.80 -14.99 14.89
C ALA A 215 18.29 -14.92 15.32
N GLY A 216 18.83 -13.74 15.62
CA GLY A 216 20.21 -13.56 16.10
C GLY A 216 21.28 -13.75 15.05
N ARG A 217 20.97 -13.64 13.75
CA ARG A 217 21.94 -13.78 12.65
C ARG A 217 23.01 -12.70 12.67
N TYR A 218 22.67 -11.52 13.16
CA TYR A 218 23.57 -10.39 13.38
C TYR A 218 23.08 -9.60 14.60
N ARG A 219 23.93 -8.73 15.12
CA ARG A 219 23.62 -7.89 16.30
C ARG A 219 22.79 -6.66 15.93
N TYR A 220 23.05 -6.07 14.76
CA TYR A 220 22.38 -4.88 14.27
C TYR A 220 21.87 -5.09 12.85
N ALA A 221 20.80 -4.38 12.52
CA ALA A 221 20.27 -4.27 11.16
C ALA A 221 19.95 -2.82 10.84
N VAL A 222 20.00 -2.46 9.58
CA VAL A 222 19.44 -1.20 9.11
C VAL A 222 17.96 -1.39 8.80
N SER A 223 17.14 -0.48 9.28
CA SER A 223 15.71 -0.42 8.97
C SER A 223 15.25 1.03 8.93
N HIS A 224 14.06 1.28 8.44
CA HIS A 224 13.37 2.53 8.70
C HIS A 224 12.37 2.37 9.86
N GLN A 225 12.16 3.46 10.59
CA GLN A 225 11.39 3.47 11.84
C GLN A 225 9.97 2.90 11.66
N LEU A 226 9.30 3.21 10.53
CA LEU A 226 7.96 2.69 10.23
C LEU A 226 7.94 1.15 10.14
N SER A 227 8.95 0.54 9.49
CA SER A 227 9.04 -0.93 9.42
C SER A 227 9.36 -1.57 10.76
N LEU A 228 10.18 -0.94 11.60
CA LEU A 228 10.43 -1.41 12.95
C LEU A 228 9.13 -1.45 13.77
N HIS A 229 8.38 -0.34 13.79
CA HIS A 229 7.11 -0.26 14.52
C HIS A 229 6.10 -1.27 14.01
N TRP A 230 5.96 -1.39 12.69
CA TRP A 230 5.09 -2.39 12.09
C TRP A 230 5.48 -3.81 12.47
N SER A 231 6.76 -4.16 12.32
CA SER A 231 7.28 -5.50 12.67
C SER A 231 7.04 -5.85 14.14
N ASN A 232 7.21 -4.91 15.04
CA ASN A 232 6.96 -5.12 16.48
C ASN A 232 5.46 -5.36 16.75
N ARG A 233 4.57 -4.63 16.10
CA ARG A 233 3.11 -4.87 16.23
C ARG A 233 2.67 -6.22 15.69
N GLN A 234 3.33 -6.73 14.65
CA GLN A 234 3.00 -8.04 14.06
C GLN A 234 3.53 -9.22 14.90
N ALA A 235 4.36 -8.98 15.90
CA ALA A 235 4.96 -10.01 16.75
C ALA A 235 4.71 -9.78 18.25
N PRO A 236 3.46 -9.70 18.73
CA PRO A 236 3.13 -9.32 20.10
C PRO A 236 3.63 -10.31 21.15
N GLY A 237 3.94 -11.56 20.78
CA GLY A 237 4.47 -12.60 21.66
C GLY A 237 6.00 -12.66 21.72
N GLN A 238 6.70 -11.77 21.02
CA GLN A 238 8.16 -11.73 20.99
C GLN A 238 8.69 -10.43 21.62
N PRO A 239 9.90 -10.46 22.20
CA PRO A 239 10.54 -9.24 22.66
C PRO A 239 10.64 -8.22 21.52
N PRO A 240 10.24 -6.96 21.74
CA PRO A 240 10.27 -5.95 20.69
C PRO A 240 11.71 -5.65 20.28
N LEU A 241 11.93 -5.52 18.98
CA LEU A 241 13.17 -4.95 18.47
C LEU A 241 13.24 -3.47 18.84
N GLN A 242 14.43 -2.97 19.12
CA GLN A 242 14.67 -1.62 19.62
C GLN A 242 15.42 -0.78 18.60
N GLU A 243 15.05 0.50 18.51
CA GLU A 243 15.87 1.50 17.85
C GLU A 243 17.16 1.68 18.65
N ALA A 244 18.29 1.30 18.06
CA ALA A 244 19.59 1.37 18.71
C ALA A 244 20.30 2.70 18.44
N ALA A 245 20.17 3.25 17.24
CA ALA A 245 20.66 4.58 16.87
C ALA A 245 19.92 5.11 15.64
N GLN A 246 19.74 6.42 15.57
CA GLN A 246 19.31 7.10 14.35
C GLN A 246 20.49 7.23 13.38
N LEU A 247 20.26 6.95 12.10
CA LEU A 247 21.25 7.08 11.04
C LEU A 247 21.03 8.36 10.24
N GLU A 248 19.84 8.51 9.69
CA GLU A 248 19.53 9.58 8.74
C GLU A 248 18.02 9.88 8.73
N GLU A 249 17.69 11.14 8.41
CA GLU A 249 16.33 11.55 8.05
C GLU A 249 16.33 12.01 6.60
N THR A 250 15.43 11.47 5.81
CA THR A 250 15.34 11.76 4.39
C THR A 250 13.93 12.14 3.99
N ALA A 251 13.76 13.30 3.40
CA ALA A 251 12.50 13.70 2.78
C ALA A 251 12.22 12.82 1.56
N VAL A 252 11.03 12.23 1.49
CA VAL A 252 10.61 11.39 0.37
C VAL A 252 9.43 12.01 -0.36
N SER A 253 9.48 11.93 -1.68
CA SER A 253 8.59 12.56 -2.64
C SER A 253 8.15 11.55 -3.70
N CYS A 254 7.49 12.04 -4.75
CA CYS A 254 7.23 11.30 -5.97
C CYS A 254 7.90 11.99 -7.16
N LEU A 255 8.31 11.20 -8.15
CA LEU A 255 8.67 11.64 -9.50
C LEU A 255 7.49 11.41 -10.42
N VAL A 256 7.11 12.42 -11.20
CA VAL A 256 6.00 12.41 -12.15
C VAL A 256 6.57 12.61 -13.54
N ARG A 257 6.30 11.69 -14.47
CA ARG A 257 6.81 11.76 -15.85
C ARG A 257 6.25 13.00 -16.55
N ASP A 258 7.15 13.83 -17.06
CA ASP A 258 6.78 15.05 -17.80
C ASP A 258 6.47 14.70 -19.27
N SER A 259 5.21 14.44 -19.54
CA SER A 259 4.71 13.99 -20.83
C SER A 259 3.29 14.50 -21.03
N ALA A 260 2.94 14.80 -22.29
CA ALA A 260 1.60 15.29 -22.67
C ALA A 260 0.47 14.30 -22.31
N GLU A 261 0.77 13.00 -22.18
CA GLU A 261 -0.19 11.96 -21.82
C GLU A 261 -0.50 11.92 -20.31
N VAL A 262 0.39 12.50 -19.49
CA VAL A 262 0.31 12.52 -18.03
C VAL A 262 -0.22 13.88 -17.58
N PRO A 263 -1.25 13.96 -16.75
CA PRO A 263 -1.77 15.22 -16.23
C PRO A 263 -0.86 15.78 -15.11
N VAL A 264 0.36 16.17 -15.49
CA VAL A 264 1.46 16.48 -14.55
C VAL A 264 1.07 17.56 -13.54
N GLU A 265 0.51 18.69 -14.01
CA GLU A 265 0.13 19.81 -13.14
C GLU A 265 -0.96 19.39 -12.14
N ALA A 266 -1.96 18.61 -12.60
CA ALA A 266 -3.01 18.12 -11.73
C ALA A 266 -2.45 17.16 -10.66
N ILE A 267 -1.52 16.27 -11.04
CA ILE A 267 -0.87 15.34 -10.10
C ILE A 267 -0.06 16.09 -9.05
N LEU A 268 0.79 17.03 -9.46
CA LEU A 268 1.64 17.80 -8.54
C LEU A 268 0.79 18.62 -7.57
N LYS A 269 -0.23 19.31 -8.08
CA LYS A 269 -1.18 20.07 -7.27
C LYS A 269 -1.94 19.17 -6.29
N THR A 270 -2.37 17.98 -6.72
CA THR A 270 -3.04 17.03 -5.84
C THR A 270 -2.13 16.57 -4.70
N PHE A 271 -0.86 16.31 -4.95
CA PHE A 271 0.10 15.99 -3.87
C PHE A 271 0.25 17.14 -2.86
N GLU A 272 0.30 18.38 -3.33
CA GLU A 272 0.32 19.57 -2.46
C GLU A 272 -0.95 19.65 -1.60
N GLU A 273 -2.12 19.41 -2.19
CA GLU A 273 -3.40 19.42 -1.51
C GLU A 273 -3.52 18.29 -0.49
N MET A 274 -3.13 17.06 -0.82
CA MET A 274 -3.08 15.91 0.10
C MET A 274 -2.15 16.17 1.29
N LYS A 275 -1.01 16.84 1.05
CA LYS A 275 -0.09 17.24 2.12
C LYS A 275 -0.70 18.31 3.02
N ARG A 276 -1.28 19.35 2.43
CA ARG A 276 -1.85 20.50 3.14
C ARG A 276 -3.11 20.16 3.92
N SER A 277 -3.95 19.27 3.39
CA SER A 277 -5.18 18.80 4.05
C SER A 277 -4.94 17.87 5.23
N GLY A 278 -3.73 17.28 5.35
CA GLY A 278 -3.43 16.27 6.35
C GLY A 278 -3.73 14.84 5.90
N GLU A 279 -4.21 14.62 4.67
CA GLU A 279 -4.55 13.28 4.16
C GLU A 279 -3.35 12.33 4.19
N ILE A 280 -2.14 12.83 3.85
CA ILE A 280 -0.92 12.02 3.95
C ILE A 280 -0.69 11.57 5.39
N GLU A 281 -0.85 12.45 6.37
CA GLU A 281 -0.67 12.11 7.79
C GLU A 281 -1.75 11.12 8.27
N GLU A 282 -3.00 11.27 7.86
CA GLU A 282 -4.08 10.31 8.15
C GLU A 282 -3.77 8.92 7.59
N ILE A 283 -3.22 8.85 6.36
CA ILE A 283 -2.74 7.59 5.79
C ILE A 283 -1.65 7.01 6.68
N LEU A 284 -0.62 7.79 7.04
CA LEU A 284 0.49 7.32 7.88
C LEU A 284 0.03 6.80 9.24
N GLN A 285 -0.96 7.44 9.87
CA GLN A 285 -1.49 7.05 11.18
C GLN A 285 -2.09 5.63 11.18
N ARG A 286 -2.67 5.19 10.07
CA ARG A 286 -3.21 3.82 9.96
C ARG A 286 -2.14 2.74 10.07
N TYR A 287 -0.89 3.09 9.82
CA TYR A 287 0.25 2.15 9.75
C TYR A 287 1.27 2.32 10.88
N ARG A 288 1.08 3.32 11.77
CA ARG A 288 1.92 3.55 12.97
C ARG A 288 1.58 2.70 14.17
#